data_04b967d5809fa4c12c1458e00aff85f2
#
_entry.id   04b967d5809fa4c12c1458e00aff85f2
#
_cell.length_a   1.000
_cell.length_b   1.000
_cell.length_c   1.000
_cell.angle_alpha   90.00
_cell.angle_beta   90.00
_cell.angle_gamma   90.00
#
_symmetry.space_group_name_H-M   'P 1'
#
loop_
_entity.id
_entity.type
_entity.pdbx_description
1 polymer ?
#
loop_
_entity_poly.entity_id
_entity_poly.type
_entity_poly.pdbx_seq_one_letter_code
_entity_poly.pdbx_strand_id
1 'polypeptide(L)'
;RTPGAVDRLRAALDRWDMRGFTTYLTEEEDGDWLTGDDAAPFFALAEQRGLIASLSLMPHHLDACATLARRHPGLTILLHHHCHFGPRSATTRQDRPLAHAIASCGNVFVKLSGQGNVAGADEEYPYPDLDWLRAMMVELFPGRVVWGSDFPVSSRHTTYRQSMNAVLRHTPLTSAGREAAMGGTMARLLGLSQG
;
A
#
# COMPACT_ATOMS: atom_id res chain seq x y z
N ARG A 1 16.34 6.73 5.20
CA ARG A 1 17.30 5.73 5.67
C ARG A 1 18.76 6.22 5.71
N THR A 2 19.01 7.48 5.51
CA THR A 2 20.35 8.05 5.55
C THR A 2 20.43 9.08 6.69
N PRO A 3 21.61 9.32 7.27
CA PRO A 3 21.79 10.34 8.29
C PRO A 3 21.14 11.67 7.90
N GLY A 4 20.47 12.34 8.84
CA GLY A 4 19.75 13.60 8.59
C GLY A 4 18.42 13.47 7.84
N ALA A 5 17.83 12.27 7.73
CA ALA A 5 16.55 12.06 7.05
C ALA A 5 15.40 12.88 7.66
N VAL A 6 15.38 13.02 8.99
CA VAL A 6 14.37 13.82 9.72
C VAL A 6 14.46 15.30 9.34
N ASP A 7 15.67 15.85 9.28
CA ASP A 7 15.87 17.26 8.94
C ASP A 7 15.52 17.54 7.48
N ARG A 8 15.85 16.62 6.58
CA ARG A 8 15.43 16.72 5.17
C ARG A 8 13.91 16.64 5.03
N LEU A 9 13.24 15.74 5.78
CA LEU A 9 11.79 15.68 5.77
C LEU A 9 11.19 16.98 6.27
N ARG A 10 11.69 17.52 7.40
CA ARG A 10 11.25 18.81 7.95
C ARG A 10 11.41 19.94 6.94
N ALA A 11 12.61 20.08 6.35
CA ALA A 11 12.88 21.09 5.34
C ALA A 11 11.98 20.96 4.09
N ALA A 12 11.68 19.73 3.67
CA ALA A 12 10.76 19.50 2.56
C ALA A 12 9.32 19.90 2.92
N LEU A 13 8.85 19.59 4.12
CA LEU A 13 7.53 19.98 4.61
C LEU A 13 7.36 21.50 4.78
N ASP A 14 8.43 22.19 5.18
CA ASP A 14 8.42 23.65 5.32
C ASP A 14 8.41 24.35 3.94
N ARG A 15 8.89 23.66 2.89
CA ARG A 15 9.00 24.22 1.54
C ARG A 15 7.82 23.85 0.65
N TRP A 16 7.22 22.67 0.82
CA TRP A 16 6.16 22.14 -0.05
C TRP A 16 4.98 21.61 0.77
N ASP A 17 3.78 21.75 0.23
CA ASP A 17 2.57 21.16 0.80
C ASP A 17 2.53 19.63 0.52
N MET A 18 3.44 18.89 1.13
CA MET A 18 3.53 17.45 0.99
C MET A 18 2.46 16.76 1.82
N ARG A 19 1.77 15.78 1.23
CA ARG A 19 0.75 14.98 1.89
C ARG A 19 1.24 13.57 2.26
N GLY A 20 2.45 13.22 1.86
CA GLY A 20 3.01 11.92 2.13
C GLY A 20 4.38 11.73 1.51
N PHE A 21 4.92 10.56 1.71
CA PHE A 21 6.18 10.12 1.12
C PHE A 21 6.09 8.66 0.70
N THR A 22 6.98 8.23 -0.19
CA THR A 22 7.14 6.84 -0.58
C THR A 22 8.52 6.34 -0.20
N THR A 23 8.58 5.12 0.31
CA THR A 23 9.82 4.37 0.47
C THR A 23 9.64 2.92 0.06
N TYR A 24 10.74 2.30 -0.32
CA TYR A 24 10.81 0.93 -0.83
C TYR A 24 11.76 0.14 0.07
N LEU A 25 11.38 -1.06 0.47
CA LEU A 25 12.28 -2.07 0.99
C LEU A 25 12.48 -3.12 -0.09
N THR A 26 13.73 -3.48 -0.31
CA THR A 26 14.10 -4.51 -1.27
C THR A 26 13.90 -5.90 -0.67
N GLU A 27 13.97 -6.94 -1.51
CA GLU A 27 13.79 -8.32 -1.09
C GLU A 27 14.89 -8.80 -0.12
N GLU A 28 16.08 -8.21 -0.22
CA GLU A 28 17.24 -8.56 0.59
C GLU A 28 17.22 -7.89 1.99
N GLU A 29 16.36 -6.91 2.21
CA GLU A 29 16.24 -6.22 3.50
C GLU A 29 15.35 -7.02 4.46
N ASP A 30 15.66 -6.95 5.76
CA ASP A 30 14.92 -7.64 6.82
C ASP A 30 13.70 -6.86 7.36
N GLY A 31 13.62 -5.55 7.04
CA GLY A 31 12.60 -4.66 7.56
C GLY A 31 12.92 -4.02 8.91
N ASP A 32 14.06 -4.29 9.51
CA ASP A 32 14.47 -3.76 10.81
C ASP A 32 14.46 -2.23 10.86
N TRP A 33 14.71 -1.57 9.73
CA TRP A 33 14.60 -0.12 9.64
C TRP A 33 13.22 0.41 10.04
N LEU A 34 12.14 -0.31 9.74
CA LEU A 34 10.78 0.15 10.08
C LEU A 34 10.54 0.28 11.59
N THR A 35 11.29 -0.47 12.38
CA THR A 35 11.12 -0.56 13.84
C THR A 35 12.32 -0.08 14.64
N GLY A 36 13.42 0.24 13.95
CA GLY A 36 14.68 0.68 14.56
C GLY A 36 14.60 2.08 15.16
N ASP A 37 15.41 2.32 16.18
CA ASP A 37 15.46 3.59 16.91
C ASP A 37 15.85 4.76 16.00
N ASP A 38 16.68 4.53 14.99
CA ASP A 38 17.09 5.55 14.01
C ASP A 38 15.93 6.04 13.13
N ALA A 39 14.93 5.20 12.87
CA ALA A 39 13.77 5.56 12.08
C ALA A 39 12.61 6.12 12.92
N ALA A 40 12.59 5.86 14.23
CA ALA A 40 11.50 6.28 15.10
C ALA A 40 11.23 7.81 15.03
N PRO A 41 12.23 8.70 15.05
CA PRO A 41 11.97 10.14 14.93
C PRO A 41 11.40 10.55 13.57
N PHE A 42 11.72 9.80 12.50
CA PHE A 42 11.19 10.06 11.16
C PHE A 42 9.69 9.73 11.09
N PHE A 43 9.29 8.57 11.59
CA PHE A 43 7.88 8.18 11.61
C PHE A 43 7.05 9.00 12.60
N ALA A 44 7.63 9.39 13.75
CA ALA A 44 6.99 10.31 14.69
C ALA A 44 6.70 11.67 14.06
N LEU A 45 7.65 12.24 13.31
CA LEU A 45 7.43 13.50 12.57
C LEU A 45 6.35 13.31 11.49
N ALA A 46 6.37 12.20 10.77
CA ALA A 46 5.37 11.90 9.74
C ALA A 46 3.96 11.80 10.34
N GLU A 47 3.82 11.10 11.46
CA GLU A 47 2.56 10.99 12.21
C GLU A 47 2.07 12.36 12.70
N GLN A 48 2.94 13.14 13.33
CA GLN A 48 2.63 14.48 13.83
C GLN A 48 2.13 15.42 12.72
N ARG A 49 2.67 15.28 11.52
CA ARG A 49 2.32 16.11 10.35
C ARG A 49 1.18 15.54 9.53
N GLY A 50 0.56 14.43 9.95
CA GLY A 50 -0.56 13.78 9.25
C GLY A 50 -0.20 13.26 7.87
N LEU A 51 1.04 12.82 7.65
CA LEU A 51 1.50 12.33 6.35
C LEU A 51 1.01 10.91 6.09
N ILE A 52 0.88 10.59 4.80
CA ILE A 52 0.69 9.22 4.34
C ILE A 52 2.06 8.58 4.07
N ALA A 53 2.40 7.54 4.82
CA ALA A 53 3.57 6.70 4.57
C ALA A 53 3.22 5.64 3.52
N SER A 54 3.61 5.86 2.27
CA SER A 54 3.37 4.93 1.17
C SER A 54 4.54 3.96 1.07
N LEU A 55 4.33 2.69 1.45
CA LEU A 55 5.39 1.71 1.64
C LEU A 55 5.30 0.59 0.61
N SER A 56 6.39 0.35 -0.11
CA SER A 56 6.58 -0.83 -0.96
C SER A 56 7.37 -1.86 -0.15
N LEU A 57 6.70 -2.91 0.29
CA LEU A 57 7.22 -3.91 1.20
C LEU A 57 6.96 -5.30 0.63
N MET A 58 7.91 -6.21 0.80
CA MET A 58 7.68 -7.63 0.54
C MET A 58 6.89 -8.29 1.68
N PRO A 59 6.23 -9.43 1.45
CA PRO A 59 5.43 -10.09 2.48
C PRO A 59 6.16 -10.36 3.80
N HIS A 60 7.45 -10.69 3.76
CA HIS A 60 8.25 -10.94 4.97
C HIS A 60 8.52 -9.70 5.83
N HIS A 61 8.27 -8.47 5.30
CA HIS A 61 8.37 -7.23 6.07
C HIS A 61 7.09 -6.87 6.85
N LEU A 62 5.99 -7.61 6.65
CA LEU A 62 4.69 -7.19 7.16
C LEU A 62 4.60 -7.22 8.68
N ASP A 63 5.34 -8.08 9.37
CA ASP A 63 5.39 -8.09 10.84
C ASP A 63 6.08 -6.83 11.39
N ALA A 64 7.18 -6.40 10.76
CA ALA A 64 7.83 -5.12 11.09
C ALA A 64 6.90 -3.94 10.80
N CYS A 65 6.19 -3.97 9.66
CA CYS A 65 5.20 -2.95 9.31
C CYS A 65 4.03 -2.92 10.29
N ALA A 66 3.53 -4.07 10.76
CA ALA A 66 2.48 -4.13 11.78
C ALA A 66 2.96 -3.56 13.12
N THR A 67 4.22 -3.76 13.46
CA THR A 67 4.85 -3.16 14.64
C THR A 67 4.94 -1.64 14.49
N LEU A 68 5.37 -1.13 13.34
CA LEU A 68 5.35 0.29 13.02
C LEU A 68 3.94 0.87 13.14
N ALA A 69 2.94 0.21 12.55
CA ALA A 69 1.55 0.66 12.56
C ALA A 69 0.98 0.78 13.99
N ARG A 70 1.33 -0.17 14.86
CA ARG A 70 0.92 -0.14 16.28
C ARG A 70 1.64 0.93 17.09
N ARG A 71 2.91 1.21 16.80
CA ARG A 71 3.70 2.29 17.45
C ARG A 71 3.22 3.68 17.06
N HIS A 72 2.68 3.82 15.84
CA HIS A 72 2.23 5.08 15.27
C HIS A 72 0.78 4.98 14.79
N PRO A 73 -0.22 4.87 15.70
CA PRO A 73 -1.61 4.66 15.33
C PRO A 73 -2.25 5.83 14.55
N GLY A 74 -1.69 7.04 14.66
CA GLY A 74 -2.10 8.22 13.89
C GLY A 74 -1.46 8.31 12.51
N LEU A 75 -0.44 7.49 12.20
CA LEU A 75 0.21 7.47 10.90
C LEU A 75 -0.61 6.64 9.91
N THR A 76 -1.07 7.25 8.82
CA THR A 76 -1.66 6.49 7.72
C THR A 76 -0.57 5.76 6.95
N ILE A 77 -0.65 4.43 6.89
CA ILE A 77 0.25 3.57 6.12
C ILE A 77 -0.49 3.06 4.90
N LEU A 78 0.08 3.23 3.71
CA LEU A 78 -0.49 2.81 2.44
C LEU A 78 0.45 1.81 1.75
N LEU A 79 0.10 0.53 1.78
CA LEU A 79 0.91 -0.55 1.22
C LEU A 79 0.74 -0.69 -0.29
N HIS A 80 1.85 -0.87 -1.00
CA HIS A 80 1.85 -1.02 -2.46
C HIS A 80 1.35 -2.41 -2.89
N HIS A 81 0.76 -2.47 -4.08
CA HIS A 81 0.58 -3.66 -4.91
C HIS A 81 0.09 -4.90 -4.14
N HIS A 82 -1.09 -4.80 -3.48
CA HIS A 82 -1.64 -5.93 -2.71
C HIS A 82 -0.68 -6.46 -1.62
N CYS A 83 0.14 -5.58 -1.02
CA CYS A 83 1.23 -5.96 -0.09
C CYS A 83 2.28 -6.88 -0.73
N HIS A 84 2.43 -6.84 -2.05
CA HIS A 84 3.26 -7.75 -2.85
C HIS A 84 2.93 -9.25 -2.67
N PHE A 85 1.74 -9.59 -2.16
CA PHE A 85 1.25 -10.97 -2.23
C PHE A 85 0.98 -11.36 -3.68
N GLY A 86 1.16 -12.62 -3.98
CA GLY A 86 0.88 -13.20 -5.29
C GLY A 86 1.95 -14.19 -5.76
N PRO A 87 1.77 -14.78 -6.94
CA PRO A 87 2.68 -15.81 -7.46
C PRO A 87 4.14 -15.37 -7.55
N ARG A 88 4.42 -14.08 -7.84
CA ARG A 88 5.81 -13.60 -7.94
C ARG A 88 6.59 -13.64 -6.62
N SER A 89 5.91 -13.48 -5.50
CA SER A 89 6.51 -13.62 -4.16
C SER A 89 6.31 -15.01 -3.58
N ALA A 90 5.87 -15.97 -4.39
CA ALA A 90 5.54 -17.33 -3.99
C ALA A 90 4.52 -17.43 -2.85
N THR A 91 3.72 -16.38 -2.65
CA THR A 91 2.65 -16.37 -1.63
C THR A 91 1.35 -16.93 -2.20
N THR A 92 0.59 -17.56 -1.34
CA THR A 92 -0.64 -18.28 -1.67
C THR A 92 -1.77 -17.92 -0.70
N ARG A 93 -2.92 -18.56 -0.87
CA ARG A 93 -4.03 -18.44 0.10
C ARG A 93 -3.66 -18.88 1.52
N GLN A 94 -2.64 -19.70 1.67
CA GLN A 94 -2.17 -20.19 2.97
C GLN A 94 -1.47 -19.09 3.79
N ASP A 95 -0.99 -18.03 3.14
CA ASP A 95 -0.35 -16.88 3.77
C ASP A 95 -1.36 -15.83 4.29
N ARG A 96 -2.67 -16.14 4.21
CA ARG A 96 -3.75 -15.30 4.76
C ARG A 96 -3.52 -14.85 6.21
N PRO A 97 -3.00 -15.67 7.15
CA PRO A 97 -2.72 -15.21 8.52
C PRO A 97 -1.80 -14.00 8.57
N LEU A 98 -0.76 -13.95 7.73
CA LEU A 98 0.16 -12.82 7.64
C LEU A 98 -0.56 -11.56 7.14
N ALA A 99 -1.37 -11.69 6.09
CA ALA A 99 -2.20 -10.59 5.59
C ALA A 99 -3.22 -10.12 6.65
N HIS A 100 -3.81 -11.03 7.42
CA HIS A 100 -4.73 -10.70 8.49
C HIS A 100 -4.04 -9.95 9.64
N ALA A 101 -2.81 -10.31 9.99
CA ALA A 101 -2.06 -9.65 11.05
C ALA A 101 -1.86 -8.16 10.75
N ILE A 102 -1.46 -7.81 9.52
CA ILE A 102 -1.30 -6.40 9.12
C ILE A 102 -2.67 -5.71 8.94
N ALA A 103 -3.69 -6.41 8.47
CA ALA A 103 -5.04 -5.88 8.30
C ALA A 103 -5.73 -5.51 9.64
N SER A 104 -5.31 -6.13 10.74
CA SER A 104 -5.78 -5.79 12.10
C SER A 104 -5.38 -4.38 12.54
N CYS A 105 -4.37 -3.78 11.90
CA CYS A 105 -3.97 -2.40 12.13
C CYS A 105 -4.89 -1.46 11.36
N GLY A 106 -5.76 -0.72 12.06
CA GLY A 106 -6.81 0.11 11.47
C GLY A 106 -6.30 1.30 10.62
N ASN A 107 -5.06 1.71 10.84
CA ASN A 107 -4.37 2.78 10.12
C ASN A 107 -3.63 2.31 8.86
N VAL A 108 -3.77 1.03 8.47
CA VAL A 108 -3.14 0.45 7.28
C VAL A 108 -4.16 0.30 6.15
N PHE A 109 -3.78 0.79 4.98
CA PHE A 109 -4.52 0.76 3.72
C PHE A 109 -3.72 0.02 2.65
N VAL A 110 -4.39 -0.50 1.62
CA VAL A 110 -3.74 -1.27 0.55
C VAL A 110 -4.07 -0.69 -0.83
N LYS A 111 -3.05 -0.52 -1.66
CA LYS A 111 -3.21 -0.19 -3.08
C LYS A 111 -3.53 -1.44 -3.89
N LEU A 112 -4.67 -1.43 -4.55
CA LEU A 112 -5.01 -2.36 -5.63
C LEU A 112 -4.38 -1.82 -6.93
N SER A 113 -3.09 -2.05 -7.10
CA SER A 113 -2.27 -1.49 -8.19
C SER A 113 -1.19 -2.48 -8.60
N GLY A 114 -0.49 -2.23 -9.69
CA GLY A 114 0.67 -3.01 -10.10
C GLY A 114 0.41 -4.52 -10.22
N GLN A 115 -0.75 -4.93 -10.75
CA GLN A 115 -1.17 -6.33 -10.74
C GLN A 115 -0.19 -7.21 -11.53
N GLY A 116 0.34 -6.72 -12.66
CA GLY A 116 1.37 -7.42 -13.42
C GLY A 116 2.70 -7.58 -12.65
N ASN A 117 2.90 -6.83 -11.55
CA ASN A 117 4.09 -6.98 -10.70
C ASN A 117 3.94 -8.12 -9.68
N VAL A 118 2.74 -8.64 -9.47
CA VAL A 118 2.44 -9.70 -8.47
C VAL A 118 1.86 -10.96 -9.10
N ALA A 119 1.32 -10.89 -10.32
CA ALA A 119 0.82 -12.00 -11.11
C ALA A 119 1.92 -12.98 -11.54
N GLY A 120 1.57 -14.17 -11.96
CA GLY A 120 2.47 -15.13 -12.58
C GLY A 120 3.20 -14.55 -13.80
N ALA A 121 4.36 -15.12 -14.13
CA ALA A 121 5.22 -14.58 -15.19
C ALA A 121 4.55 -14.60 -16.57
N ASP A 122 3.71 -15.60 -16.82
CA ASP A 122 3.02 -15.84 -18.11
C ASP A 122 1.57 -15.37 -18.08
N GLU A 123 1.15 -14.67 -17.01
CA GLU A 123 -0.22 -14.20 -16.87
C GLU A 123 -0.40 -12.82 -17.51
N GLU A 124 -1.51 -12.68 -18.19
CA GLU A 124 -1.92 -11.44 -18.84
C GLU A 124 -3.21 -10.88 -18.22
N TYR A 125 -3.50 -9.61 -18.52
CA TYR A 125 -4.78 -9.02 -18.13
C TYR A 125 -5.96 -9.90 -18.60
N PRO A 126 -6.93 -10.20 -17.72
CA PRO A 126 -7.21 -9.58 -16.41
C PRO A 126 -6.55 -10.25 -15.18
N TYR A 127 -5.55 -11.11 -15.35
CA TYR A 127 -4.82 -11.80 -14.28
C TYR A 127 -5.75 -12.66 -13.39
N PRO A 128 -6.34 -13.74 -13.93
CA PRO A 128 -7.28 -14.58 -13.19
C PRO A 128 -6.63 -15.31 -12.01
N ASP A 129 -5.32 -15.52 -12.07
CA ASP A 129 -4.50 -16.05 -10.98
C ASP A 129 -4.52 -15.17 -9.72
N LEU A 130 -4.92 -13.88 -9.84
CA LEU A 130 -5.04 -12.93 -8.73
C LEU A 130 -6.45 -12.79 -8.16
N ASP A 131 -7.45 -13.52 -8.64
CA ASP A 131 -8.84 -13.37 -8.16
C ASP A 131 -8.97 -13.66 -6.66
N TRP A 132 -8.26 -14.67 -6.17
CA TRP A 132 -8.20 -14.98 -4.75
C TRP A 132 -7.57 -13.84 -3.92
N LEU A 133 -6.55 -13.20 -4.46
CA LEU A 133 -5.82 -12.13 -3.79
C LEU A 133 -6.69 -10.86 -3.70
N ARG A 134 -7.37 -10.50 -4.81
CA ARG A 134 -8.32 -9.38 -4.83
C ARG A 134 -9.42 -9.57 -3.80
N ALA A 135 -10.01 -10.78 -3.76
CA ALA A 135 -11.04 -11.12 -2.78
C ALA A 135 -10.52 -11.02 -1.34
N MET A 136 -9.34 -11.57 -1.08
CA MET A 136 -8.69 -11.50 0.24
C MET A 136 -8.44 -10.06 0.68
N MET A 137 -7.92 -9.19 -0.20
CA MET A 137 -7.66 -7.79 0.15
C MET A 137 -8.96 -7.02 0.46
N VAL A 138 -10.01 -7.23 -0.31
CA VAL A 138 -11.32 -6.61 -0.06
C VAL A 138 -11.92 -7.08 1.27
N GLU A 139 -11.80 -8.36 1.58
CA GLU A 139 -12.32 -8.94 2.82
C GLU A 139 -11.55 -8.46 4.06
N LEU A 140 -10.21 -8.46 3.99
CA LEU A 140 -9.37 -8.11 5.14
C LEU A 140 -9.26 -6.59 5.37
N PHE A 141 -9.40 -5.78 4.33
CA PHE A 141 -9.28 -4.31 4.40
C PHE A 141 -10.59 -3.61 4.01
N PRO A 142 -11.71 -3.85 4.71
CA PRO A 142 -12.99 -3.24 4.36
C PRO A 142 -12.91 -1.72 4.44
N GLY A 143 -13.24 -1.04 3.32
CA GLY A 143 -13.16 0.43 3.20
C GLY A 143 -11.73 1.00 3.19
N ARG A 144 -10.70 0.15 3.18
CA ARG A 144 -9.28 0.54 3.25
C ARG A 144 -8.47 0.08 2.04
N VAL A 145 -9.14 -0.26 0.93
CA VAL A 145 -8.49 -0.50 -0.36
C VAL A 145 -8.59 0.75 -1.23
N VAL A 146 -7.54 1.05 -1.98
CA VAL A 146 -7.49 2.17 -2.92
C VAL A 146 -6.92 1.72 -4.26
N TRP A 147 -7.48 2.24 -5.36
CA TRP A 147 -6.90 2.01 -6.68
C TRP A 147 -5.67 2.89 -6.88
N GLY A 148 -4.68 2.36 -7.59
CA GLY A 148 -3.55 3.10 -8.12
C GLY A 148 -3.20 2.60 -9.52
N SER A 149 -2.86 3.50 -10.43
CA SER A 149 -2.52 3.13 -11.80
C SER A 149 -1.18 2.43 -11.93
N ASP A 150 -0.24 2.75 -11.04
CA ASP A 150 1.18 2.38 -11.15
C ASP A 150 1.79 2.82 -12.50
N PHE A 151 1.19 3.84 -13.14
CA PHE A 151 1.68 4.38 -14.40
C PHE A 151 2.88 5.32 -14.15
N PRO A 152 3.93 5.28 -14.96
CA PRO A 152 4.08 4.55 -16.24
C PRO A 152 4.62 3.11 -16.10
N VAL A 153 5.01 2.64 -14.90
CA VAL A 153 5.62 1.32 -14.71
C VAL A 153 4.70 0.20 -15.18
N SER A 154 3.42 0.29 -14.85
CA SER A 154 2.39 -0.67 -15.25
C SER A 154 2.19 -0.80 -16.77
N SER A 155 2.64 0.19 -17.58
CA SER A 155 2.52 0.13 -19.04
C SER A 155 3.30 -1.01 -19.68
N ARG A 156 4.20 -1.65 -18.94
CA ARG A 156 4.89 -2.88 -19.35
C ARG A 156 3.96 -4.10 -19.40
N HIS A 157 2.83 -4.04 -18.70
CA HIS A 157 1.90 -5.16 -18.52
C HIS A 157 0.47 -4.83 -18.92
N THR A 158 0.03 -3.59 -18.71
CA THR A 158 -1.36 -3.17 -18.94
C THR A 158 -1.43 -1.73 -19.47
N THR A 159 -2.48 -1.44 -20.21
CA THR A 159 -2.88 -0.06 -20.46
C THR A 159 -3.47 0.55 -19.19
N TYR A 160 -3.49 1.89 -19.11
CA TYR A 160 -4.12 2.62 -18.00
C TYR A 160 -5.58 2.19 -17.79
N ARG A 161 -6.34 2.01 -18.89
CA ARG A 161 -7.73 1.54 -18.83
C ARG A 161 -7.86 0.12 -18.26
N GLN A 162 -6.95 -0.78 -18.63
CA GLN A 162 -6.93 -2.14 -18.09
C GLN A 162 -6.62 -2.14 -16.59
N SER A 163 -5.63 -1.34 -16.15
CA SER A 163 -5.31 -1.17 -14.73
C SER A 163 -6.54 -0.70 -13.92
N MET A 164 -7.29 0.26 -14.45
CA MET A 164 -8.53 0.74 -13.83
C MET A 164 -9.64 -0.34 -13.83
N ASN A 165 -9.83 -1.05 -14.96
CA ASN A 165 -10.84 -2.10 -15.08
C ASN A 165 -10.53 -3.32 -14.21
N ALA A 166 -9.27 -3.60 -13.89
CA ALA A 166 -8.91 -4.66 -12.96
C ALA A 166 -9.57 -4.48 -11.57
N VAL A 167 -9.71 -3.23 -11.11
CA VAL A 167 -10.46 -2.92 -9.89
C VAL A 167 -11.96 -2.83 -10.15
N LEU A 168 -12.38 -2.13 -11.19
CA LEU A 168 -13.81 -1.89 -11.46
C LEU A 168 -14.60 -3.16 -11.82
N ARG A 169 -13.99 -4.11 -12.53
CA ARG A 169 -14.68 -5.25 -13.13
C ARG A 169 -14.23 -6.61 -12.58
N HIS A 170 -12.99 -6.70 -12.10
CA HIS A 170 -12.36 -7.95 -11.69
C HIS A 170 -12.05 -8.03 -10.19
N THR A 171 -12.45 -7.01 -9.41
CA THR A 171 -12.36 -7.03 -7.94
C THR A 171 -13.78 -7.12 -7.35
N PRO A 172 -14.05 -8.02 -6.37
CA PRO A 172 -15.38 -8.25 -5.83
C PRO A 172 -15.82 -7.16 -4.86
N LEU A 173 -15.89 -5.93 -5.36
CA LEU A 173 -16.35 -4.76 -4.61
C LEU A 173 -17.85 -4.52 -4.83
N THR A 174 -18.55 -4.08 -3.80
CA THR A 174 -19.88 -3.46 -3.91
C THR A 174 -19.81 -2.14 -4.70
N SER A 175 -20.94 -1.58 -5.09
CA SER A 175 -20.97 -0.26 -5.75
C SER A 175 -20.29 0.81 -4.89
N ALA A 176 -20.66 0.91 -3.61
CA ALA A 176 -20.02 1.84 -2.67
C ALA A 176 -18.54 1.56 -2.45
N GLY A 177 -18.16 0.27 -2.41
CA GLY A 177 -16.75 -0.15 -2.32
C GLY A 177 -15.92 0.28 -3.53
N ARG A 178 -16.49 0.21 -4.74
CA ARG A 178 -15.84 0.69 -5.97
C ARG A 178 -15.62 2.21 -5.94
N GLU A 179 -16.66 2.96 -5.57
CA GLU A 179 -16.56 4.42 -5.43
C GLU A 179 -15.47 4.81 -4.42
N ALA A 180 -15.49 4.17 -3.24
CA ALA A 180 -14.47 4.38 -2.22
C ALA A 180 -13.06 4.05 -2.74
N ALA A 181 -12.86 2.88 -3.36
CA ALA A 181 -11.56 2.43 -3.85
C ALA A 181 -11.05 3.30 -5.00
N MET A 182 -11.91 3.78 -5.89
CA MET A 182 -11.52 4.56 -7.08
C MET A 182 -11.19 6.02 -6.79
N GLY A 183 -11.44 6.51 -5.57
CA GLY A 183 -11.08 7.89 -5.22
C GLY A 183 -11.58 8.34 -3.85
N GLY A 184 -12.76 7.91 -3.41
CA GLY A 184 -13.38 8.38 -2.17
C GLY A 184 -12.51 8.16 -0.93
N THR A 185 -11.85 7.02 -0.81
CA THR A 185 -10.93 6.75 0.31
C THR A 185 -9.73 7.69 0.29
N MET A 186 -9.09 7.89 -0.88
CA MET A 186 -7.95 8.81 -0.97
C MET A 186 -8.36 10.26 -0.75
N ALA A 187 -9.52 10.70 -1.27
CA ALA A 187 -10.04 12.04 -1.03
C ALA A 187 -10.19 12.30 0.48
N ARG A 188 -10.77 11.33 1.21
CA ARG A 188 -10.90 11.43 2.67
C ARG A 188 -9.55 11.49 3.38
N LEU A 189 -8.58 10.63 3.00
CA LEU A 189 -7.25 10.61 3.61
C LEU A 189 -6.46 11.90 3.35
N LEU A 190 -6.70 12.54 2.22
CA LEU A 190 -6.07 13.80 1.85
C LEU A 190 -6.85 15.05 2.36
N GLY A 191 -7.97 14.85 3.04
CA GLY A 191 -8.82 15.94 3.51
C GLY A 191 -9.47 16.75 2.37
N LEU A 192 -9.65 16.13 1.20
CA LEU A 192 -10.33 16.77 0.07
C LEU A 192 -11.84 16.70 0.26
N SER A 193 -12.52 17.84 0.14
CA SER A 193 -13.98 17.88 0.15
C SER A 193 -14.49 17.08 -1.06
N GLN A 194 -15.50 16.25 -0.83
CA GLN A 194 -16.29 15.68 -1.93
C GLN A 194 -17.20 16.83 -2.40
N GLY A 195 -16.88 17.38 -3.58
CA GLY A 195 -17.73 18.39 -4.21
C GLY A 195 -19.05 17.80 -4.72
#